data_23f57d4432ce3d00e75e7508c35c043b
#
_entry.id   23f57d4432ce3d00e75e7508c35c043b
#
_cell.length_a   1.000
_cell.length_b   1.000
_cell.length_c   1.000
_cell.angle_alpha   90.00
_cell.angle_beta   90.00
_cell.angle_gamma   90.00
#
_symmetry.space_group_name_H-M   'P 1'
#
loop_
_entity.id
_entity.type
_entity.pdbx_description
1 polymer ?
#
loop_
_entity_poly.entity_id
_entity_poly.type
_entity_poly.pdbx_seq_one_letter_code
_entity_poly.pdbx_strand_id
1 'polypeptide(L)'
;MSLRSLTLALALLLSVLCPASLCAQEGAVERQPYLDLRRYYIGFRLGLHLPDVRITNSGAVNSLGGQLWADSPVWHPGFSIGVIGGVTLVPQLELRLLPTLHLGDVPVAYTDGSQEVERLSLRTSCLQLPLELKWAALRWGNYRPFVAAGGYAALQLGARSSELLYLLPIDYGLSIGAGCDLYFSFFKLSPQLTFHYGLANLLQTHRPDLQGDPRIRFTEAVRGMATRALLFTLSFE
;
A
#
# COMPACT_ATOMS: atom_id res chain seq x y z
N MET A 1 -20.36 -1.46 8.76
CA MET A 1 -19.63 -2.20 9.83
C MET A 1 -19.92 -1.51 11.14
N SER A 2 -20.49 -2.20 12.14
CA SER A 2 -20.81 -1.57 13.41
C SER A 2 -19.52 -1.33 14.22
N LEU A 3 -19.52 -0.28 15.05
CA LEU A 3 -18.37 0.05 15.93
C LEU A 3 -17.94 -1.16 16.78
N ARG A 4 -18.89 -2.03 17.13
CA ARG A 4 -18.68 -3.28 17.89
C ARG A 4 -17.88 -4.34 17.10
N SER A 5 -18.05 -4.43 15.79
CA SER A 5 -17.26 -5.36 14.96
C SER A 5 -15.82 -4.90 14.77
N LEU A 6 -15.59 -3.59 14.77
CA LEU A 6 -14.24 -3.01 14.68
C LEU A 6 -13.46 -3.23 15.99
N THR A 7 -14.12 -3.05 17.15
CA THR A 7 -13.49 -3.29 18.46
C THR A 7 -13.18 -4.77 18.69
N LEU A 8 -14.05 -5.68 18.24
CA LEU A 8 -13.79 -7.12 18.29
C LEU A 8 -12.63 -7.54 17.39
N ALA A 9 -12.56 -7.01 16.16
CA ALA A 9 -11.45 -7.28 15.25
C ALA A 9 -10.13 -6.73 15.81
N LEU A 10 -10.13 -5.53 16.39
CA LEU A 10 -8.95 -4.93 17.01
C LEU A 10 -8.52 -5.72 18.28
N ALA A 11 -9.45 -6.18 19.09
CA ALA A 11 -9.17 -7.01 20.25
C ALA A 11 -8.61 -8.39 19.86
N LEU A 12 -9.12 -8.98 18.78
CA LEU A 12 -8.61 -10.23 18.23
C LEU A 12 -7.20 -10.05 17.65
N LEU A 13 -6.94 -8.93 16.97
CA LEU A 13 -5.62 -8.58 16.45
C LEU A 13 -4.62 -8.34 17.59
N LEU A 14 -5.02 -7.67 18.66
CA LEU A 14 -4.20 -7.46 19.85
C LEU A 14 -3.94 -8.78 20.62
N SER A 15 -4.87 -9.71 20.65
CA SER A 15 -4.68 -11.00 21.30
C SER A 15 -3.70 -11.91 20.52
N VAL A 16 -3.65 -11.79 19.20
CA VAL A 16 -2.67 -12.49 18.35
C VAL A 16 -1.28 -11.85 18.45
N LEU A 17 -1.22 -10.53 18.72
CA LEU A 17 0.03 -9.78 18.92
C LEU A 17 0.60 -9.90 20.34
N CYS A 18 -0.17 -10.44 21.29
CA CYS A 18 0.30 -10.68 22.64
C CYS A 18 0.59 -12.18 22.83
N PRO A 19 1.83 -12.65 22.60
CA PRO A 19 2.24 -14.03 22.87
C PRO A 19 2.34 -14.20 24.40
N ALA A 20 1.20 -14.38 25.05
CA ALA A 20 1.11 -14.49 26.50
C ALA A 20 1.69 -15.79 27.09
N SER A 21 2.46 -16.57 26.33
CA SER A 21 2.91 -17.88 26.81
C SER A 21 4.29 -18.32 26.33
N LEU A 22 5.13 -17.43 25.85
CA LEU A 22 6.52 -17.76 25.49
C LEU A 22 7.54 -17.37 26.56
N CYS A 23 7.12 -17.21 27.79
CA CYS A 23 7.97 -16.92 28.95
C CYS A 23 8.70 -18.16 29.50
N ALA A 24 9.06 -19.13 28.70
CA ALA A 24 9.78 -20.29 29.23
C ALA A 24 10.80 -20.85 28.25
N GLN A 25 11.75 -20.02 27.83
CA GLN A 25 13.03 -20.53 27.37
C GLN A 25 14.14 -19.55 27.72
N GLU A 26 14.53 -19.52 28.98
CA GLU A 26 15.87 -19.12 29.39
C GLU A 26 16.84 -20.04 28.63
N GLY A 27 17.60 -19.46 27.66
CA GLY A 27 18.64 -20.15 26.93
C GLY A 27 18.37 -20.42 25.44
N ALA A 28 17.38 -19.80 24.82
CA ALA A 28 17.27 -19.86 23.36
C ALA A 28 18.51 -19.23 22.72
N VAL A 29 19.31 -20.05 22.01
CA VAL A 29 20.51 -19.60 21.30
C VAL A 29 20.10 -18.47 20.35
N GLU A 30 20.70 -17.30 20.52
CA GLU A 30 20.51 -16.19 19.61
C GLU A 30 21.05 -16.55 18.23
N ARG A 31 20.18 -16.59 17.25
CA ARG A 31 20.53 -16.85 15.85
C ARG A 31 21.07 -15.58 15.23
N GLN A 32 22.17 -15.67 14.50
CA GLN A 32 22.81 -14.54 13.81
C GLN A 32 23.06 -13.33 14.72
N PRO A 33 23.83 -13.45 15.80
CA PRO A 33 23.99 -12.38 16.81
C PRO A 33 24.65 -11.11 16.26
N TYR A 34 25.41 -11.23 15.15
CA TYR A 34 26.13 -10.09 14.54
C TYR A 34 25.38 -9.46 13.35
N LEU A 35 24.20 -9.94 12.99
CA LEU A 35 23.47 -9.43 11.83
C LEU A 35 23.07 -7.95 12.01
N ASP A 36 22.67 -7.58 13.23
CA ASP A 36 22.25 -6.23 13.58
C ASP A 36 23.40 -5.21 13.63
N LEU A 37 24.65 -5.69 13.63
CA LEU A 37 25.84 -4.84 13.57
C LEU A 37 26.28 -4.50 12.14
N ARG A 38 25.67 -5.12 11.14
CA ARG A 38 25.97 -4.81 9.74
C ARG A 38 25.51 -3.40 9.41
N ARG A 39 26.42 -2.60 8.85
CA ARG A 39 26.12 -1.24 8.43
C ARG A 39 25.23 -1.19 7.18
N TYR A 40 25.42 -2.14 6.27
CA TYR A 40 24.66 -2.23 5.02
C TYR A 40 24.11 -3.63 4.87
N TYR A 41 22.91 -3.72 4.32
CA TYR A 41 22.31 -5.00 3.98
C TYR A 41 21.48 -4.86 2.71
N ILE A 42 21.31 -5.96 2.03
CA ILE A 42 20.47 -6.08 0.85
C ILE A 42 19.62 -7.34 0.98
N GLY A 43 18.45 -7.32 0.41
CA GLY A 43 17.54 -8.44 0.44
C GLY A 43 16.49 -8.31 -0.66
N PHE A 44 15.53 -9.20 -0.63
CA PHE A 44 14.37 -9.14 -1.50
C PHE A 44 13.09 -9.16 -0.68
N ARG A 45 12.02 -8.66 -1.29
CA ARG A 45 10.71 -8.64 -0.65
C ARG A 45 9.63 -9.12 -1.61
N LEU A 46 8.68 -9.85 -1.04
CA LEU A 46 7.46 -10.30 -1.70
C LEU A 46 6.27 -9.83 -0.89
N GLY A 47 5.16 -9.56 -1.52
CA GLY A 47 4.00 -9.12 -0.77
C GLY A 47 2.71 -9.17 -1.55
N LEU A 48 1.64 -9.02 -0.80
CA LEU A 48 0.31 -8.77 -1.30
C LEU A 48 -0.06 -7.34 -0.97
N HIS A 49 -0.68 -6.65 -1.90
CA HIS A 49 -1.22 -5.33 -1.66
C HIS A 49 -2.70 -5.30 -2.01
N LEU A 50 -3.43 -4.50 -1.26
CA LEU A 50 -4.82 -4.20 -1.49
C LEU A 50 -4.87 -2.74 -1.94
N PRO A 51 -4.83 -2.51 -3.27
CA PRO A 51 -4.94 -1.16 -3.80
C PRO A 51 -6.37 -0.67 -3.60
N ASP A 52 -6.48 0.57 -3.19
CA ASP A 52 -7.73 1.31 -3.09
C ASP A 52 -7.55 2.69 -3.71
N VAL A 53 -8.59 3.21 -4.30
CA VAL A 53 -8.59 4.55 -4.88
C VAL A 53 -9.64 5.37 -4.17
N ARG A 54 -9.19 6.40 -3.47
CA ARG A 54 -10.10 7.41 -2.94
C ARG A 54 -10.62 8.27 -4.07
N ILE A 55 -11.87 8.05 -4.46
CA ILE A 55 -12.56 8.83 -5.47
C ILE A 55 -13.31 9.98 -4.78
N THR A 56 -13.10 11.20 -5.26
CA THR A 56 -13.88 12.36 -4.87
C THR A 56 -14.81 12.72 -6.02
N ASN A 57 -16.09 12.42 -5.84
CA ASN A 57 -17.12 12.72 -6.85
C ASN A 57 -17.34 14.22 -6.97
N SER A 58 -17.60 14.71 -8.17
CA SER A 58 -17.86 16.13 -8.43
C SER A 58 -19.26 16.57 -7.97
N GLY A 59 -20.21 15.63 -7.94
CA GLY A 59 -21.62 15.93 -7.69
C GLY A 59 -22.30 16.74 -8.80
N ALA A 60 -21.61 16.98 -9.91
CA ALA A 60 -22.14 17.74 -11.04
C ALA A 60 -23.18 16.92 -11.81
N VAL A 61 -24.22 17.60 -12.27
CA VAL A 61 -25.16 17.04 -13.25
C VAL A 61 -24.44 17.02 -14.59
N ASN A 62 -24.36 15.84 -15.21
CA ASN A 62 -23.71 15.70 -16.50
C ASN A 62 -24.53 16.33 -17.64
N SER A 63 -23.91 16.46 -18.81
CA SER A 63 -24.55 17.06 -20.01
C SER A 63 -25.84 16.37 -20.47
N LEU A 64 -26.16 15.19 -19.93
CA LEU A 64 -27.38 14.40 -20.22
C LEU A 64 -28.44 14.49 -19.12
N GLY A 65 -28.22 15.32 -18.08
CA GLY A 65 -29.17 15.54 -16.99
C GLY A 65 -29.13 14.49 -15.86
N GLY A 66 -28.21 13.52 -15.90
CA GLY A 66 -28.00 12.51 -14.86
C GLY A 66 -26.84 12.89 -13.92
N GLN A 67 -26.81 12.30 -12.75
CA GLN A 67 -25.71 12.43 -11.79
C GLN A 67 -25.01 11.08 -11.63
N LEU A 68 -23.77 10.98 -12.10
CA LEU A 68 -22.99 9.76 -12.03
C LEU A 68 -22.11 9.77 -10.77
N TRP A 69 -22.08 8.62 -10.09
CA TRP A 69 -21.25 8.37 -8.92
C TRP A 69 -20.25 7.28 -9.27
N ALA A 70 -18.98 7.55 -9.05
CA ALA A 70 -17.91 6.58 -9.18
C ALA A 70 -17.54 6.02 -7.81
N ASP A 71 -17.42 4.70 -7.69
CA ASP A 71 -16.99 4.03 -6.47
C ASP A 71 -16.11 2.81 -6.82
N SER A 72 -15.30 2.38 -5.86
CA SER A 72 -14.49 1.16 -5.96
C SER A 72 -15.05 0.10 -5.01
N PRO A 73 -16.05 -0.69 -5.47
CA PRO A 73 -16.87 -1.51 -4.58
C PRO A 73 -16.20 -2.79 -4.08
N VAL A 74 -15.08 -3.22 -4.68
CA VAL A 74 -14.48 -4.53 -4.43
C VAL A 74 -12.97 -4.42 -4.23
N TRP A 75 -12.48 -5.05 -3.18
CA TRP A 75 -11.06 -5.17 -2.91
C TRP A 75 -10.44 -6.25 -3.81
N HIS A 76 -9.50 -5.86 -4.65
CA HIS A 76 -8.77 -6.76 -5.51
C HIS A 76 -7.31 -6.86 -5.02
N PRO A 77 -6.89 -8.02 -4.49
CA PRO A 77 -5.51 -8.18 -4.08
C PRO A 77 -4.59 -8.18 -5.29
N GLY A 78 -3.55 -7.38 -5.23
CA GLY A 78 -2.44 -7.39 -6.17
C GLY A 78 -1.19 -8.02 -5.54
N PHE A 79 -0.21 -8.29 -6.39
CA PHE A 79 1.07 -8.86 -5.99
C PHE A 79 2.18 -7.81 -6.06
N SER A 80 3.14 -7.92 -5.14
CA SER A 80 4.27 -7.01 -5.05
C SER A 80 5.58 -7.78 -4.97
N ILE A 81 6.55 -7.37 -5.76
CA ILE A 81 7.91 -7.89 -5.73
C ILE A 81 8.92 -6.75 -5.71
N GLY A 82 9.95 -6.86 -4.91
CA GLY A 82 10.93 -5.80 -4.81
C GLY A 82 12.24 -6.23 -4.18
N VAL A 83 13.11 -5.27 -4.08
CA VAL A 83 14.42 -5.38 -3.41
C VAL A 83 14.39 -4.50 -2.17
N ILE A 84 15.20 -4.81 -1.20
CA ILE A 84 15.44 -3.99 -0.02
C ILE A 84 16.92 -3.68 0.05
N GLY A 85 17.26 -2.42 0.21
CA GLY A 85 18.58 -1.95 0.58
C GLY A 85 18.48 -1.10 1.83
N GLY A 86 19.27 -1.42 2.85
CA GLY A 86 19.22 -0.72 4.11
C GLY A 86 20.59 -0.29 4.61
N VAL A 87 20.57 0.80 5.39
CA VAL A 87 21.73 1.34 6.09
C VAL A 87 21.35 1.51 7.54
N THR A 88 22.10 0.87 8.43
CA THR A 88 21.97 1.04 9.88
C THR A 88 22.66 2.33 10.30
N LEU A 89 21.87 3.30 10.76
CA LEU A 89 22.37 4.60 11.24
C LEU A 89 22.85 4.49 12.69
N VAL A 90 22.02 3.90 13.54
CA VAL A 90 22.31 3.50 14.91
C VAL A 90 21.65 2.13 15.18
N PRO A 91 22.02 1.40 16.22
CA PRO A 91 21.53 0.02 16.42
C PRO A 91 20.02 -0.16 16.38
N GLN A 92 19.24 0.90 16.59
CA GLN A 92 17.78 0.86 16.61
C GLN A 92 17.14 1.57 15.41
N LEU A 93 17.93 2.28 14.59
CA LEU A 93 17.41 3.12 13.51
C LEU A 93 18.08 2.76 12.18
N GLU A 94 17.27 2.38 11.23
CA GLU A 94 17.68 1.97 9.90
C GLU A 94 16.98 2.82 8.85
N LEU A 95 17.73 3.27 7.84
CA LEU A 95 17.18 3.89 6.64
C LEU A 95 17.10 2.82 5.55
N ARG A 96 15.90 2.64 4.96
CA ARG A 96 15.64 1.61 3.97
C ARG A 96 15.13 2.21 2.66
N LEU A 97 15.69 1.78 1.56
CA LEU A 97 15.18 2.03 0.22
C LEU A 97 14.59 0.72 -0.33
N LEU A 98 13.36 0.77 -0.81
CA LEU A 98 12.54 -0.40 -1.09
C LEU A 98 11.96 -0.38 -2.51
N PRO A 99 12.79 -0.39 -3.58
CA PRO A 99 12.27 -0.46 -4.95
C PRO A 99 11.32 -1.65 -5.10
N THR A 100 10.07 -1.39 -5.42
CA THR A 100 9.02 -2.41 -5.46
C THR A 100 8.16 -2.22 -6.71
N LEU A 101 7.95 -3.32 -7.44
CA LEU A 101 7.00 -3.41 -8.52
C LEU A 101 5.68 -3.94 -7.96
N HIS A 102 4.62 -3.18 -8.13
CA HIS A 102 3.26 -3.56 -7.80
C HIS A 102 2.51 -3.94 -9.07
N LEU A 103 1.81 -5.07 -9.02
CA LEU A 103 1.01 -5.60 -10.13
C LEU A 103 -0.40 -5.83 -9.62
N GLY A 104 -1.38 -5.11 -10.17
CA GLY A 104 -2.76 -5.22 -9.75
C GLY A 104 -3.69 -4.38 -10.60
N ASP A 105 -4.98 -4.59 -10.41
CA ASP A 105 -6.05 -3.86 -11.08
C ASP A 105 -7.08 -3.41 -10.03
N VAL A 106 -7.68 -2.23 -10.24
CA VAL A 106 -8.76 -1.72 -9.39
C VAL A 106 -10.00 -1.52 -10.25
N PRO A 107 -11.10 -2.23 -9.97
CA PRO A 107 -12.37 -1.96 -10.62
C PRO A 107 -12.98 -0.67 -10.11
N VAL A 108 -13.45 0.16 -11.01
CA VAL A 108 -14.24 1.36 -10.73
C VAL A 108 -15.63 1.17 -11.34
N ALA A 109 -16.65 1.24 -10.52
CA ALA A 109 -18.03 1.15 -10.94
C ALA A 109 -18.65 2.56 -11.00
N TYR A 110 -19.35 2.85 -12.07
CA TYR A 110 -20.17 4.06 -12.22
C TYR A 110 -21.62 3.72 -12.03
N THR A 111 -22.29 4.46 -11.15
CA THR A 111 -23.68 4.24 -10.79
C THR A 111 -24.49 5.51 -11.08
N ASP A 112 -25.67 5.33 -11.71
CA ASP A 112 -26.68 6.37 -11.88
C ASP A 112 -27.87 6.01 -10.96
N GLY A 113 -27.92 6.67 -9.81
CA GLY A 113 -28.89 6.34 -8.75
C GLY A 113 -28.67 4.93 -8.18
N SER A 114 -29.53 3.97 -8.56
CA SER A 114 -29.47 2.59 -8.03
C SER A 114 -28.91 1.56 -9.02
N GLN A 115 -28.62 1.97 -10.26
CA GLN A 115 -28.17 1.03 -11.31
C GLN A 115 -26.71 1.28 -11.67
N GLU A 116 -25.93 0.20 -11.75
CA GLU A 116 -24.56 0.22 -12.29
C GLU A 116 -24.65 0.44 -13.81
N VAL A 117 -24.07 1.55 -14.27
CA VAL A 117 -24.10 1.94 -15.69
C VAL A 117 -22.87 1.38 -16.41
N GLU A 118 -21.72 1.40 -15.77
CA GLU A 118 -20.46 1.00 -16.39
C GLU A 118 -19.47 0.53 -15.32
N ARG A 119 -18.65 -0.47 -15.66
CA ARG A 119 -17.54 -0.93 -14.82
C ARG A 119 -16.25 -0.90 -15.61
N LEU A 120 -15.27 -0.18 -15.08
CA LEU A 120 -13.94 -0.05 -15.64
C LEU A 120 -12.92 -0.76 -14.77
N SER A 121 -11.97 -1.46 -15.37
CA SER A 121 -10.80 -1.95 -14.67
C SER A 121 -9.63 -1.00 -14.92
N LEU A 122 -9.17 -0.34 -13.86
CA LEU A 122 -7.97 0.51 -13.91
C LEU A 122 -6.76 -0.35 -13.56
N ARG A 123 -5.84 -0.49 -14.50
CA ARG A 123 -4.56 -1.13 -14.23
C ARG A 123 -3.74 -0.24 -13.29
N THR A 124 -3.44 -0.74 -12.09
CA THR A 124 -2.68 -0.04 -11.05
C THR A 124 -1.24 -0.55 -10.93
N SER A 125 -0.71 -1.14 -12.02
CA SER A 125 0.69 -1.57 -12.03
C SER A 125 1.61 -0.37 -11.94
N CYS A 126 2.49 -0.35 -10.95
CA CYS A 126 3.40 0.76 -10.74
C CYS A 126 4.77 0.31 -10.20
N LEU A 127 5.80 1.06 -10.58
CA LEU A 127 7.12 0.98 -9.95
C LEU A 127 7.18 2.01 -8.84
N GLN A 128 7.33 1.57 -7.60
CA GLN A 128 7.37 2.41 -6.41
C GLN A 128 8.77 2.41 -5.80
N LEU A 129 9.18 3.57 -5.31
CA LEU A 129 10.44 3.81 -4.59
C LEU A 129 10.16 4.35 -3.19
N PRO A 130 9.81 3.52 -2.21
CA PRO A 130 9.68 3.95 -0.83
C PRO A 130 11.05 4.18 -0.20
N LEU A 131 11.16 5.28 0.55
CA LEU A 131 12.25 5.57 1.46
C LEU A 131 11.68 5.60 2.87
N GLU A 132 12.05 4.62 3.70
CA GLU A 132 11.50 4.43 5.03
C GLU A 132 12.58 4.54 6.10
N LEU A 133 12.24 5.18 7.19
CA LEU A 133 12.98 5.14 8.43
C LEU A 133 12.35 4.07 9.33
N LYS A 134 13.11 3.00 9.62
CA LYS A 134 12.69 1.89 10.47
C LYS A 134 13.28 2.11 11.87
N TRP A 135 12.41 2.15 12.86
CA TRP A 135 12.81 2.12 14.27
C TRP A 135 12.49 0.77 14.86
N ALA A 136 13.53 0.04 15.24
CA ALA A 136 13.41 -1.30 15.79
C ALA A 136 13.67 -1.30 17.30
N ALA A 137 12.85 -2.03 18.03
CA ALA A 137 13.03 -2.23 19.45
C ALA A 137 14.32 -3.03 19.76
N LEU A 138 14.64 -3.17 21.02
CA LEU A 138 15.69 -4.10 21.44
C LEU A 138 15.28 -5.53 21.05
N ARG A 139 16.25 -6.30 20.61
CA ARG A 139 16.05 -7.69 20.25
C ARG A 139 15.71 -8.52 21.48
N TRP A 140 14.66 -9.33 21.38
CA TRP A 140 14.25 -10.26 22.41
C TRP A 140 14.36 -11.69 21.87
N GLY A 141 15.47 -12.38 22.19
CA GLY A 141 15.78 -13.66 21.62
C GLY A 141 15.91 -13.62 20.10
N ASN A 142 15.01 -14.26 19.38
CA ASN A 142 14.99 -14.29 17.92
C ASN A 142 13.92 -13.40 17.29
N TYR A 143 13.38 -12.43 18.03
CA TYR A 143 12.33 -11.51 17.61
C TYR A 143 12.74 -10.07 17.85
N ARG A 144 12.42 -9.20 16.91
CA ARG A 144 12.69 -7.76 17.01
C ARG A 144 11.57 -6.96 16.38
N PRO A 145 10.57 -6.51 17.18
CA PRO A 145 9.50 -5.66 16.68
C PRO A 145 10.02 -4.33 16.18
N PHE A 146 9.37 -3.79 15.15
CA PHE A 146 9.72 -2.48 14.61
C PHE A 146 8.51 -1.71 14.09
N VAL A 147 8.67 -0.41 13.98
CA VAL A 147 7.80 0.48 13.23
C VAL A 147 8.61 1.17 12.14
N ALA A 148 7.94 1.51 11.05
CA ALA A 148 8.58 2.20 9.94
C ALA A 148 7.67 3.32 9.46
N ALA A 149 8.25 4.44 9.07
CA ALA A 149 7.55 5.54 8.47
C ALA A 149 8.42 6.17 7.39
N GLY A 150 7.79 6.70 6.34
CA GLY A 150 8.53 7.28 5.25
C GLY A 150 7.67 7.91 4.19
N GLY A 151 8.28 8.17 3.05
CA GLY A 151 7.61 8.64 1.85
C GLY A 151 7.90 7.72 0.69
N TYR A 152 7.07 7.81 -0.34
CA TYR A 152 7.29 7.08 -1.58
C TYR A 152 7.04 7.97 -2.79
N ALA A 153 7.73 7.65 -3.88
CA ALA A 153 7.40 8.09 -5.22
C ALA A 153 7.05 6.86 -6.06
N ALA A 154 6.07 6.96 -6.93
CA ALA A 154 5.64 5.87 -7.78
C ALA A 154 5.46 6.32 -9.22
N LEU A 155 5.86 5.47 -10.15
CA LEU A 155 5.64 5.64 -11.57
C LEU A 155 4.58 4.63 -12.02
N GLN A 156 3.42 5.13 -12.46
CA GLN A 156 2.32 4.32 -12.96
C GLN A 156 2.65 3.78 -14.35
N LEU A 157 2.72 2.45 -14.48
CA LEU A 157 3.07 1.79 -15.74
C LEU A 157 1.86 1.62 -16.67
N GLY A 158 0.65 1.75 -16.13
CA GLY A 158 -0.63 1.57 -16.83
C GLY A 158 -1.44 2.85 -17.03
N ALA A 159 -0.86 4.03 -16.87
CA ALA A 159 -1.57 5.32 -16.84
C ALA A 159 -2.45 5.60 -18.09
N ARG A 160 -2.21 4.92 -19.21
CA ARG A 160 -2.99 5.05 -20.45
C ARG A 160 -3.98 3.90 -20.71
N SER A 161 -4.25 3.06 -19.73
CA SER A 161 -4.98 1.81 -19.98
C SER A 161 -6.49 1.98 -20.16
N SER A 162 -7.06 3.14 -19.84
CA SER A 162 -8.48 3.41 -20.02
C SER A 162 -8.71 4.64 -20.89
N GLU A 163 -9.53 4.51 -21.94
CA GLU A 163 -9.93 5.65 -22.77
C GLU A 163 -10.78 6.67 -21.99
N LEU A 164 -11.41 6.24 -20.90
CA LEU A 164 -12.37 7.01 -20.13
C LEU A 164 -11.73 7.80 -18.96
N LEU A 165 -10.71 7.22 -18.30
CA LEU A 165 -9.98 7.87 -17.21
C LEU A 165 -8.48 7.89 -17.51
N TYR A 166 -7.91 9.08 -17.51
CA TYR A 166 -6.48 9.27 -17.71
C TYR A 166 -5.81 9.58 -16.39
N LEU A 167 -4.90 8.70 -15.97
CA LEU A 167 -4.14 8.88 -14.75
C LEU A 167 -2.80 9.55 -15.04
N LEU A 168 -2.38 10.44 -14.17
CA LEU A 168 -1.04 11.01 -14.20
C LEU A 168 -0.01 9.92 -13.91
N PRO A 169 1.14 9.93 -14.60
CA PRO A 169 2.14 8.85 -14.48
C PRO A 169 2.88 8.85 -13.15
N ILE A 170 2.89 9.97 -12.42
CA ILE A 170 3.67 10.12 -11.18
C ILE A 170 2.72 10.24 -10.00
N ASP A 171 2.93 9.40 -9.00
CA ASP A 171 2.29 9.44 -7.70
C ASP A 171 3.34 9.62 -6.61
N TYR A 172 2.96 10.23 -5.50
CA TYR A 172 3.79 10.34 -4.31
C TYR A 172 2.92 10.40 -3.06
N GLY A 173 3.49 9.95 -1.95
CA GLY A 173 2.74 9.88 -0.71
C GLY A 173 3.58 9.50 0.49
N LEU A 174 2.88 9.21 1.57
CA LEU A 174 3.46 8.80 2.83
C LEU A 174 3.18 7.31 3.07
N SER A 175 4.08 6.67 3.80
CA SER A 175 3.95 5.29 4.26
C SER A 175 4.15 5.21 5.77
N ILE A 176 3.36 4.38 6.41
CA ILE A 176 3.54 4.01 7.81
C ILE A 176 3.28 2.52 7.95
N GLY A 177 4.11 1.83 8.72
CA GLY A 177 3.99 0.40 8.89
C GLY A 177 4.56 -0.10 10.21
N ALA A 178 4.22 -1.35 10.51
CA ALA A 178 4.75 -2.07 11.65
C ALA A 178 5.06 -3.51 11.25
N GLY A 179 6.03 -4.10 11.91
CA GLY A 179 6.46 -5.46 11.61
C GLY A 179 7.31 -6.06 12.73
N CYS A 180 7.85 -7.23 12.44
CA CYS A 180 8.73 -7.92 13.36
C CYS A 180 9.84 -8.63 12.58
N ASP A 181 11.09 -8.41 12.94
CA ASP A 181 12.21 -9.18 12.42
C ASP A 181 12.27 -10.53 13.13
N LEU A 182 12.27 -11.61 12.36
CA LEU A 182 12.36 -12.99 12.81
C LEU A 182 13.72 -13.54 12.36
N TYR A 183 14.56 -13.94 13.32
CA TYR A 183 15.91 -14.43 13.03
C TYR A 183 15.91 -15.95 12.91
N PHE A 184 16.09 -16.43 11.70
CA PHE A 184 16.32 -17.83 11.41
C PHE A 184 17.83 -18.14 11.35
N SER A 185 18.19 -19.41 11.24
CA SER A 185 19.61 -19.82 11.22
C SER A 185 20.38 -19.26 10.01
N PHE A 186 19.70 -19.06 8.87
CA PHE A 186 20.34 -18.69 7.59
C PHE A 186 19.87 -17.34 7.04
N PHE A 187 18.74 -16.83 7.46
CA PHE A 187 18.16 -15.58 6.96
C PHE A 187 17.34 -14.89 8.03
N LYS A 188 17.12 -13.61 7.85
CA LYS A 188 16.17 -12.80 8.62
C LYS A 188 14.92 -12.61 7.79
N LEU A 189 13.76 -12.94 8.36
CA LEU A 189 12.45 -12.72 7.77
C LEU A 189 11.79 -11.55 8.48
N SER A 190 11.36 -10.56 7.72
CA SER A 190 10.69 -9.35 8.25
C SER A 190 9.28 -9.22 7.67
N PRO A 191 8.25 -9.88 8.27
CA PRO A 191 6.87 -9.56 7.98
C PRO A 191 6.55 -8.13 8.39
N GLN A 192 5.93 -7.38 7.48
CA GLN A 192 5.56 -5.98 7.68
C GLN A 192 4.18 -5.71 7.10
N LEU A 193 3.34 -5.03 7.86
CA LEU A 193 2.09 -4.43 7.40
C LEU A 193 2.31 -2.94 7.22
N THR A 194 2.06 -2.42 6.02
CA THR A 194 2.29 -1.01 5.68
C THR A 194 1.02 -0.41 5.09
N PHE A 195 0.69 0.78 5.52
CA PHE A 195 -0.35 1.62 4.94
C PHE A 195 0.28 2.74 4.13
N HIS A 196 -0.10 2.85 2.85
CA HIS A 196 0.29 3.93 1.95
C HIS A 196 -0.86 4.92 1.80
N TYR A 197 -0.51 6.20 1.84
CA TYR A 197 -1.45 7.30 1.64
C TYR A 197 -0.90 8.26 0.57
N GLY A 198 -1.51 8.23 -0.62
CA GLY A 198 -1.17 9.11 -1.72
C GLY A 198 -1.60 10.55 -1.45
N LEU A 199 -0.73 11.47 -1.75
CA LEU A 199 -0.94 12.91 -1.64
C LEU A 199 -1.22 13.54 -3.01
N ALA A 200 -0.81 12.88 -4.09
CA ALA A 200 -1.04 13.36 -5.45
C ALA A 200 -2.50 13.18 -5.87
N ASN A 201 -3.02 14.14 -6.64
CA ASN A 201 -4.24 13.92 -7.41
C ASN A 201 -3.85 13.31 -8.75
N LEU A 202 -4.19 12.04 -8.94
CA LEU A 202 -3.84 11.29 -10.14
C LEU A 202 -4.77 11.55 -11.33
N LEU A 203 -5.92 12.18 -11.12
CA LEU A 203 -6.86 12.41 -12.19
C LEU A 203 -6.45 13.58 -13.09
N GLN A 204 -6.30 13.33 -14.38
CA GLN A 204 -6.18 14.38 -15.37
C GLN A 204 -7.58 14.86 -15.78
N THR A 205 -7.99 16.00 -15.26
CA THR A 205 -9.32 16.58 -15.49
C THR A 205 -9.46 17.28 -16.85
N HIS A 206 -8.34 17.77 -17.38
CA HIS A 206 -8.37 18.47 -18.68
C HIS A 206 -8.17 17.47 -19.83
N ARG A 207 -9.25 17.16 -20.55
CA ARG A 207 -9.33 16.18 -21.63
C ARG A 207 -9.86 16.83 -22.93
N PRO A 208 -9.01 17.60 -23.66
CA PRO A 208 -9.41 18.21 -24.91
C PRO A 208 -9.74 17.18 -26.02
N ASP A 209 -9.23 15.97 -25.88
CA ASP A 209 -9.46 14.82 -26.76
C ASP A 209 -10.88 14.25 -26.71
N LEU A 210 -11.63 14.51 -25.65
CA LEU A 210 -13.02 14.07 -25.47
C LEU A 210 -14.05 15.18 -25.68
N GLN A 211 -13.67 16.33 -26.21
CA GLN A 211 -14.61 17.40 -26.50
C GLN A 211 -15.62 16.95 -27.56
N GLY A 212 -16.90 16.88 -27.18
CA GLY A 212 -17.99 16.39 -28.05
C GLY A 212 -18.28 14.89 -27.97
N ASP A 213 -17.50 14.11 -27.19
CA ASP A 213 -17.78 12.69 -26.94
C ASP A 213 -18.66 12.52 -25.69
N PRO A 214 -19.79 11.77 -25.76
CA PRO A 214 -20.61 11.48 -24.59
C PRO A 214 -19.86 10.83 -23.42
N ARG A 215 -18.68 10.28 -23.65
CA ARG A 215 -17.81 9.66 -22.64
C ARG A 215 -17.16 10.67 -21.69
N ILE A 216 -17.14 11.96 -22.03
CA ILE A 216 -16.62 13.02 -21.13
C ILE A 216 -17.34 13.04 -19.78
N ARG A 217 -18.60 12.61 -19.73
CA ARG A 217 -19.43 12.52 -18.51
C ARG A 217 -18.79 11.70 -17.39
N PHE A 218 -18.00 10.67 -17.72
CA PHE A 218 -17.31 9.81 -16.72
C PHE A 218 -16.13 10.53 -16.08
N THR A 219 -15.42 11.35 -16.85
CA THR A 219 -14.34 12.22 -16.31
C THR A 219 -14.92 13.36 -15.48
N GLU A 220 -16.04 13.97 -15.90
CA GLU A 220 -16.71 15.06 -15.20
C GLU A 220 -17.36 14.62 -13.88
N ALA A 221 -17.73 13.34 -13.75
CA ALA A 221 -18.27 12.77 -12.53
C ALA A 221 -17.25 12.74 -11.38
N VAL A 222 -15.94 12.74 -11.70
CA VAL A 222 -14.88 12.63 -10.71
C VAL A 222 -14.07 13.93 -10.62
N ARG A 223 -13.95 14.48 -9.42
CA ARG A 223 -13.18 15.70 -9.15
C ARG A 223 -11.71 15.42 -8.85
N GLY A 224 -11.41 14.25 -8.27
CA GLY A 224 -10.06 13.85 -7.91
C GLY A 224 -9.95 12.40 -7.49
N MET A 225 -8.78 11.86 -7.69
CA MET A 225 -8.43 10.48 -7.34
C MET A 225 -7.09 10.48 -6.60
N ALA A 226 -7.05 9.86 -5.42
CA ALA A 226 -5.81 9.65 -4.67
C ALA A 226 -5.66 8.18 -4.31
N THR A 227 -4.44 7.68 -4.34
CA THR A 227 -4.13 6.28 -4.01
C THR A 227 -4.16 6.03 -2.51
N ARG A 228 -4.63 4.85 -2.16
CA ARG A 228 -4.45 4.24 -0.85
C ARG A 228 -4.08 2.79 -1.07
N ALA A 229 -3.26 2.23 -0.21
CA ALA A 229 -2.99 0.81 -0.27
C ALA A 229 -2.65 0.26 1.11
N LEU A 230 -3.12 -0.93 1.38
CA LEU A 230 -2.66 -1.73 2.49
C LEU A 230 -1.76 -2.85 1.94
N LEU A 231 -0.53 -2.92 2.44
CA LEU A 231 0.47 -3.88 1.97
C LEU A 231 0.86 -4.83 3.09
N PHE A 232 0.82 -6.11 2.81
CA PHE A 232 1.46 -7.13 3.64
C PHE A 232 2.68 -7.66 2.89
N THR A 233 3.87 -7.47 3.44
CA THR A 233 5.12 -7.82 2.79
C THR A 233 5.99 -8.71 3.67
N LEU A 234 6.71 -9.61 3.04
CA LEU A 234 7.73 -10.47 3.63
C LEU A 234 9.07 -10.08 3.03
N SER A 235 9.98 -9.57 3.84
CA SER A 235 11.34 -9.23 3.41
C SER A 235 12.30 -10.30 3.92
N PHE A 236 13.23 -10.68 3.05
CA PHE A 236 14.26 -11.70 3.30
C PHE A 236 15.62 -11.03 3.20
N GLU A 237 16.38 -11.10 4.27
CA GLU A 237 17.71 -10.49 4.42
C GLU A 237 18.75 -11.49 4.94
#